data_6c790833023bae562187ed8d1fa190f4
#
_entry.id   6c790833023bae562187ed8d1fa190f4
#
_cell.length_a   1.000
_cell.length_b   1.000
_cell.length_c   1.000
_cell.angle_alpha   90.00
_cell.angle_beta   90.00
_cell.angle_gamma   90.00
#
_symmetry.space_group_name_H-M   'P 1'
#
loop_
_entity.id
_entity.type
_entity.pdbx_description
1 polymer ?
#
loop_
_entity_poly.entity_id
_entity_poly.type
_entity_poly.pdbx_seq_one_letter_code
_entity_poly.pdbx_strand_id
1 'polypeptide(L)'
;MKFVDTENKKVTSYNRNYFWTVSIIYIVLNITLFAIFKNTNILWKYKDIRWNVFNGFKDLFISIGNLYTHNDWGHVLRNMFAFSISSFYIERKMGSLNFLGLLLILSITSSPLVSMYVGVVWAGSSVIYFALWGYVIVDYLFNLSKNTRSKANLIIGGIAIVALYIGSCLTLNIVDTNIINPIHLIYNAGHYFGFIIGIIVSLIINLTILQTKRQQ
;
A
#
# COMPACT_ATOMS: atom_id res chain seq x y z
N MET A 1 -2.48 28.73 4.29
CA MET A 1 -1.76 28.73 5.57
C MET A 1 -0.28 28.80 5.23
N LYS A 2 0.37 29.93 5.46
CA LYS A 2 1.80 30.12 5.18
C LYS A 2 2.55 29.61 6.40
N PHE A 3 3.38 28.60 6.23
CA PHE A 3 4.37 28.25 7.25
C PHE A 3 5.55 29.16 7.04
N VAL A 4 5.74 30.09 7.94
CA VAL A 4 6.95 30.92 8.02
C VAL A 4 7.95 30.12 8.83
N ASP A 5 8.97 29.61 8.18
CA ASP A 5 10.15 29.10 8.86
C ASP A 5 10.99 30.33 9.22
N THR A 6 11.43 30.40 10.47
CA THR A 6 12.16 31.52 11.05
C THR A 6 13.57 31.70 10.45
N GLU A 7 13.98 30.90 9.48
CA GLU A 7 15.26 30.95 8.79
C GLU A 7 15.19 31.40 7.32
N ASN A 8 14.27 32.31 6.94
CA ASN A 8 14.32 33.03 5.63
C ASN A 8 14.53 32.16 4.35
N LYS A 9 14.22 30.87 4.35
CA LYS A 9 14.18 30.09 3.13
C LYS A 9 12.75 30.07 2.60
N LYS A 10 12.52 30.66 1.42
CA LYS A 10 11.28 30.57 0.65
C LYS A 10 10.80 29.12 0.65
N VAL A 11 9.80 28.82 1.46
CA VAL A 11 9.05 27.57 1.34
C VAL A 11 8.38 27.62 -0.03
N THR A 12 8.86 26.82 -0.96
CA THR A 12 8.21 26.64 -2.26
C THR A 12 6.76 26.31 -2.00
N SER A 13 5.85 27.12 -2.53
CA SER A 13 4.43 26.92 -2.44
C SER A 13 4.11 25.54 -3.02
N TYR A 14 3.82 24.58 -2.16
CA TYR A 14 3.32 23.28 -2.60
C TYR A 14 2.04 23.53 -3.38
N ASN A 15 2.08 23.28 -4.66
CA ASN A 15 0.95 23.52 -5.55
C ASN A 15 -0.21 22.60 -5.10
N ARG A 16 -1.23 23.16 -4.41
CA ARG A 16 -2.33 22.44 -3.74
C ARG A 16 -3.25 21.66 -4.69
N ASN A 17 -3.03 21.75 -6.01
CA ASN A 17 -4.03 21.34 -6.98
C ASN A 17 -3.98 19.86 -7.40
N TYR A 18 -3.10 19.04 -6.82
CA TYR A 18 -2.94 17.63 -7.20
C TYR A 18 -3.11 16.65 -6.04
N PHE A 19 -3.98 16.98 -5.07
CA PHE A 19 -4.26 16.08 -3.97
C PHE A 19 -5.07 14.87 -4.44
N TRP A 20 -4.57 13.66 -4.13
CA TRP A 20 -5.25 12.37 -4.29
C TRP A 20 -5.49 11.91 -5.72
N THR A 21 -4.85 12.55 -6.71
CA THR A 21 -5.03 12.20 -8.12
C THR A 21 -4.67 10.74 -8.38
N VAL A 22 -3.51 10.30 -7.91
CA VAL A 22 -3.03 8.93 -8.10
C VAL A 22 -3.87 7.94 -7.31
N SER A 23 -4.23 8.28 -6.07
CA SER A 23 -5.09 7.44 -5.23
C SER A 23 -6.46 7.22 -5.87
N ILE A 24 -7.10 8.28 -6.37
CA ILE A 24 -8.39 8.19 -7.04
C ILE A 24 -8.29 7.37 -8.33
N ILE A 25 -7.28 7.63 -9.16
CA ILE A 25 -7.06 6.87 -10.40
C ILE A 25 -6.88 5.38 -10.09
N TYR A 26 -6.09 5.04 -9.08
CA TYR A 26 -5.87 3.65 -8.68
C TYR A 26 -7.17 2.97 -8.23
N ILE A 27 -7.98 3.65 -7.42
CA ILE A 27 -9.29 3.14 -6.96
C ILE A 27 -10.24 2.91 -8.13
N VAL A 28 -10.40 3.93 -8.97
CA VAL A 28 -11.29 3.85 -10.16
C VAL A 28 -10.84 2.74 -11.10
N LEU A 29 -9.52 2.63 -11.36
CA LEU A 29 -8.96 1.59 -12.21
C LEU A 29 -9.27 0.19 -11.66
N ASN A 30 -9.07 -0.07 -10.36
CA ASN A 30 -9.39 -1.36 -9.75
C ASN A 30 -10.86 -1.72 -9.88
N ILE A 31 -11.76 -0.79 -9.55
CA ILE A 31 -13.21 -1.01 -9.63
C ILE A 31 -13.64 -1.24 -11.09
N THR A 32 -13.15 -0.44 -12.01
CA THR A 32 -13.49 -0.53 -13.44
C THR A 32 -13.00 -1.84 -14.05
N LEU A 33 -11.75 -2.22 -13.83
CA LEU A 33 -11.19 -3.48 -14.33
C LEU A 33 -11.95 -4.67 -13.75
N PHE A 34 -12.28 -4.65 -12.46
CA PHE A 34 -13.08 -5.69 -11.86
C PHE A 34 -14.49 -5.75 -12.49
N ALA A 35 -15.17 -4.62 -12.67
CA ALA A 35 -16.51 -4.57 -13.29
C ALA A 35 -16.51 -5.14 -14.72
N ILE A 36 -15.47 -4.82 -15.52
CA ILE A 36 -15.33 -5.31 -16.89
C ILE A 36 -15.05 -6.82 -16.91
N PHE A 37 -14.12 -7.29 -16.08
CA PHE A 37 -13.56 -8.64 -16.20
C PHE A 37 -14.19 -9.67 -15.27
N LYS A 38 -15.05 -9.27 -14.30
CA LYS A 38 -15.65 -10.20 -13.31
C LYS A 38 -16.40 -11.38 -13.92
N ASN A 39 -17.00 -11.18 -15.09
CA ASN A 39 -17.78 -12.21 -15.81
C ASN A 39 -16.95 -12.91 -16.90
N THR A 40 -15.66 -12.62 -17.02
CA THR A 40 -14.79 -13.24 -18.00
C THR A 40 -13.90 -14.29 -17.35
N ASN A 41 -13.65 -15.39 -18.05
CA ASN A 41 -12.71 -16.42 -17.59
C ASN A 41 -11.25 -15.93 -17.54
N ILE A 42 -10.98 -14.72 -17.99
CA ILE A 42 -9.65 -14.12 -18.01
C ILE A 42 -9.06 -14.03 -16.59
N LEU A 43 -9.84 -13.55 -15.61
CA LEU A 43 -9.39 -13.44 -14.23
C LEU A 43 -9.05 -14.81 -13.60
N TRP A 44 -9.80 -15.85 -13.95
CA TRP A 44 -9.60 -17.20 -13.44
C TRP A 44 -8.42 -17.91 -14.10
N LYS A 45 -8.16 -17.63 -15.38
CA LYS A 45 -7.06 -18.23 -16.15
C LYS A 45 -5.68 -17.87 -15.59
N TYR A 46 -5.55 -16.70 -14.97
CA TYR A 46 -4.31 -16.26 -14.33
C TYR A 46 -4.18 -16.73 -12.88
N LYS A 47 -5.26 -17.18 -12.24
CA LYS A 47 -5.28 -17.65 -10.86
C LYS A 47 -4.63 -19.02 -10.67
N ASP A 48 -4.62 -19.85 -11.72
CA ASP A 48 -4.10 -21.21 -11.69
C ASP A 48 -2.63 -21.34 -12.13
N ILE A 49 -1.94 -20.24 -12.38
CA ILE A 49 -0.52 -20.28 -12.73
C ILE A 49 0.28 -20.57 -11.46
N ARG A 50 0.63 -21.84 -11.30
CA ARG A 50 1.60 -22.26 -10.27
C ARG A 50 3.00 -21.84 -10.69
N TRP A 51 3.66 -21.09 -9.83
CA TRP A 51 5.02 -20.65 -10.04
C TRP A 51 6.00 -21.74 -9.61
N ASN A 52 6.32 -22.66 -10.49
CA ASN A 52 7.39 -23.61 -10.20
C ASN A 52 8.79 -23.01 -10.47
N VAL A 53 8.86 -22.01 -11.33
CA VAL A 53 10.09 -21.25 -11.63
C VAL A 53 9.70 -19.86 -12.12
N PHE A 54 10.37 -18.80 -11.65
CA PHE A 54 10.20 -17.45 -12.18
C PHE A 54 10.68 -17.39 -13.64
N ASN A 55 9.75 -17.24 -14.58
CA ASN A 55 10.01 -17.21 -16.02
C ASN A 55 10.26 -15.77 -16.55
N GLY A 56 10.91 -14.94 -15.75
CA GLY A 56 11.32 -13.60 -16.15
C GLY A 56 10.19 -12.57 -16.23
N PHE A 57 10.27 -11.69 -17.23
CA PHE A 57 9.36 -10.53 -17.33
C PHE A 57 7.88 -10.89 -17.45
N LYS A 58 7.55 -12.01 -18.11
CA LYS A 58 6.17 -12.44 -18.27
C LYS A 58 5.49 -12.63 -16.90
N ASP A 59 6.15 -13.30 -16.00
CA ASP A 59 5.61 -13.62 -14.68
C ASP A 59 5.54 -12.36 -13.80
N LEU A 60 6.48 -11.45 -13.95
CA LEU A 60 6.44 -10.14 -13.32
C LEU A 60 5.18 -9.37 -13.74
N PHE A 61 4.89 -9.29 -15.04
CA PHE A 61 3.69 -8.62 -15.53
C PHE A 61 2.40 -9.29 -15.08
N ILE A 62 2.37 -10.63 -15.04
CA ILE A 62 1.22 -11.38 -14.54
C ILE A 62 0.98 -11.08 -13.06
N SER A 63 2.02 -11.10 -12.23
CA SER A 63 1.86 -10.81 -10.80
C SER A 63 1.45 -9.38 -10.52
N ILE A 64 1.94 -8.40 -11.28
CA ILE A 64 1.47 -7.02 -11.20
C ILE A 64 0.02 -6.91 -11.67
N GLY A 65 -0.36 -7.57 -12.77
CA GLY A 65 -1.72 -7.59 -13.27
C GLY A 65 -2.72 -8.16 -12.27
N ASN A 66 -2.30 -9.14 -11.48
CA ASN A 66 -3.15 -9.75 -10.46
C ASN A 66 -3.46 -8.85 -9.26
N LEU A 67 -2.75 -7.74 -9.08
CA LEU A 67 -3.14 -6.72 -8.10
C LEU A 67 -4.51 -6.11 -8.41
N TYR A 68 -4.93 -6.15 -9.66
CA TYR A 68 -6.22 -5.62 -10.13
C TYR A 68 -7.31 -6.69 -10.22
N THR A 69 -7.00 -7.96 -9.90
CA THR A 69 -7.98 -9.03 -9.89
C THR A 69 -8.57 -9.21 -8.49
N HIS A 70 -9.89 -9.45 -8.41
CA HIS A 70 -10.58 -9.65 -7.15
C HIS A 70 -11.61 -10.78 -7.30
N ASN A 71 -11.96 -11.44 -6.21
CA ASN A 71 -12.90 -12.59 -6.24
C ASN A 71 -14.36 -12.15 -6.38
N ASP A 72 -14.72 -11.06 -5.70
CA ASP A 72 -16.09 -10.55 -5.63
C ASP A 72 -16.10 -9.03 -5.34
N TRP A 73 -17.29 -8.45 -5.41
CA TRP A 73 -17.49 -7.02 -5.12
C TRP A 73 -17.11 -6.65 -3.69
N GLY A 74 -17.42 -7.50 -2.71
CA GLY A 74 -17.04 -7.25 -1.31
C GLY A 74 -15.53 -7.16 -1.15
N HIS A 75 -14.78 -8.03 -1.85
CA HIS A 75 -13.32 -8.04 -1.82
C HIS A 75 -12.73 -6.75 -2.42
N VAL A 76 -13.15 -6.34 -3.62
CA VAL A 76 -12.62 -5.10 -4.23
C VAL A 76 -12.99 -3.87 -3.41
N LEU A 77 -14.22 -3.77 -2.91
CA LEU A 77 -14.66 -2.60 -2.14
C LEU A 77 -13.91 -2.48 -0.80
N ARG A 78 -13.72 -3.57 -0.08
CA ARG A 78 -12.91 -3.59 1.17
C ARG A 78 -11.47 -3.15 0.90
N ASN A 79 -10.86 -3.68 -0.17
CA ASN A 79 -9.49 -3.32 -0.54
C ASN A 79 -9.39 -1.84 -0.91
N MET A 80 -10.32 -1.31 -1.70
CA MET A 80 -10.31 0.11 -2.09
C MET A 80 -10.58 1.03 -0.92
N PHE A 81 -11.44 0.64 0.00
CA PHE A 81 -11.65 1.39 1.24
C PHE A 81 -10.38 1.45 2.09
N ALA A 82 -9.76 0.31 2.38
CA ALA A 82 -8.52 0.25 3.15
C ALA A 82 -7.37 0.99 2.45
N PHE A 83 -7.26 0.86 1.12
CA PHE A 83 -6.29 1.58 0.29
C PHE A 83 -6.51 3.11 0.38
N SER A 84 -7.76 3.59 0.29
CA SER A 84 -8.06 5.02 0.28
C SER A 84 -7.54 5.73 1.53
N ILE A 85 -7.70 5.13 2.70
CA ILE A 85 -7.28 5.72 3.98
C ILE A 85 -5.77 5.96 3.99
N SER A 86 -4.98 4.92 3.65
CA SER A 86 -3.51 5.00 3.65
C SER A 86 -2.98 5.85 2.51
N SER A 87 -3.53 5.68 1.31
CA SER A 87 -3.05 6.36 0.11
C SER A 87 -3.27 7.87 0.19
N PHE A 88 -4.44 8.32 0.63
CA PHE A 88 -4.72 9.75 0.80
C PHE A 88 -3.79 10.42 1.80
N TYR A 89 -3.47 9.73 2.89
CA TYR A 89 -2.50 10.23 3.86
C TYR A 89 -1.10 10.38 3.24
N ILE A 90 -0.62 9.35 2.56
CA ILE A 90 0.74 9.31 2.00
C ILE A 90 0.86 10.27 0.83
N GLU A 91 -0.10 10.24 -0.11
CA GLU A 91 -0.09 11.13 -1.28
C GLU A 91 -0.12 12.61 -0.88
N ARG A 92 -0.96 12.95 0.11
CA ARG A 92 -0.98 14.31 0.68
C ARG A 92 0.38 14.73 1.24
N LYS A 93 1.14 13.79 1.80
CA LYS A 93 2.42 14.07 2.44
C LYS A 93 3.56 14.24 1.44
N MET A 94 3.66 13.34 0.46
CA MET A 94 4.81 13.30 -0.45
C MET A 94 4.52 13.86 -1.85
N GLY A 95 3.26 14.12 -2.18
CA GLY A 95 2.81 14.55 -3.50
C GLY A 95 2.57 13.38 -4.46
N SER A 96 1.73 13.60 -5.47
CA SER A 96 1.23 12.55 -6.37
C SER A 96 2.33 11.84 -7.15
N LEU A 97 3.36 12.55 -7.62
CA LEU A 97 4.44 11.94 -8.41
C LEU A 97 5.29 10.98 -7.55
N ASN A 98 5.67 11.40 -6.34
CA ASN A 98 6.42 10.55 -5.43
C ASN A 98 5.58 9.37 -4.94
N PHE A 99 4.28 9.59 -4.74
CA PHE A 99 3.35 8.52 -4.38
C PHE A 99 3.18 7.50 -5.51
N LEU A 100 3.10 7.95 -6.77
CA LEU A 100 3.11 7.04 -7.93
C LEU A 100 4.39 6.19 -7.95
N GLY A 101 5.55 6.81 -7.74
CA GLY A 101 6.82 6.09 -7.62
C GLY A 101 6.81 5.04 -6.50
N LEU A 102 6.27 5.40 -5.33
CA LEU A 102 6.10 4.47 -4.21
C LEU A 102 5.18 3.30 -4.58
N LEU A 103 4.03 3.56 -5.20
CA LEU A 103 3.11 2.50 -5.65
C LEU A 103 3.75 1.55 -6.66
N LEU A 104 4.52 2.07 -7.60
CA LEU A 104 5.26 1.26 -8.57
C LEU A 104 6.29 0.36 -7.87
N ILE A 105 7.09 0.91 -6.95
CA ILE A 105 8.05 0.12 -6.16
C ILE A 105 7.33 -0.97 -5.38
N LEU A 106 6.27 -0.64 -4.66
CA LEU A 106 5.51 -1.62 -3.88
C LEU A 106 4.87 -2.69 -4.77
N SER A 107 4.36 -2.33 -5.95
CA SER A 107 3.76 -3.27 -6.90
C SER A 107 4.79 -4.25 -7.47
N ILE A 108 5.97 -3.75 -7.85
CA ILE A 108 7.05 -4.56 -8.43
C ILE A 108 7.70 -5.47 -7.37
N THR A 109 7.76 -5.03 -6.11
CA THR A 109 8.42 -5.79 -5.05
C THR A 109 7.49 -6.77 -4.34
N SER A 110 6.30 -6.30 -3.91
CA SER A 110 5.45 -7.11 -3.04
C SER A 110 4.75 -8.25 -3.77
N SER A 111 4.10 -7.99 -4.90
CA SER A 111 3.31 -9.02 -5.57
C SER A 111 4.16 -10.18 -6.11
N PRO A 112 5.29 -9.95 -6.78
CA PRO A 112 6.17 -11.04 -7.21
C PRO A 112 6.75 -11.84 -6.04
N LEU A 113 7.23 -11.17 -4.99
CA LEU A 113 7.81 -11.87 -3.83
C LEU A 113 6.79 -12.77 -3.13
N VAL A 114 5.55 -12.28 -2.97
CA VAL A 114 4.48 -13.11 -2.42
C VAL A 114 4.22 -14.32 -3.30
N SER A 115 4.07 -14.12 -4.61
CA SER A 115 3.80 -15.19 -5.55
C SER A 115 4.92 -16.24 -5.58
N MET A 116 6.17 -15.82 -5.51
CA MET A 116 7.33 -16.72 -5.42
C MET A 116 7.32 -17.54 -4.12
N TYR A 117 7.00 -16.91 -2.99
CA TYR A 117 6.98 -17.59 -1.70
C TYR A 117 5.83 -18.59 -1.56
N VAL A 118 4.64 -18.19 -1.99
CA VAL A 118 3.42 -19.01 -1.84
C VAL A 118 3.31 -20.08 -2.94
N GLY A 119 4.07 -19.93 -4.04
CA GLY A 119 4.03 -20.83 -5.19
C GLY A 119 2.75 -20.72 -6.01
N VAL A 120 1.92 -19.71 -5.76
CA VAL A 120 0.68 -19.42 -6.50
C VAL A 120 0.59 -17.93 -6.78
N VAL A 121 -0.13 -17.59 -7.85
CA VAL A 121 -0.36 -16.19 -8.18
C VAL A 121 -1.36 -15.59 -7.19
N TRP A 122 -0.95 -14.53 -6.53
CA TRP A 122 -1.76 -13.84 -5.55
C TRP A 122 -2.72 -12.86 -6.25
N ALA A 123 -4.00 -12.91 -5.93
CA ALA A 123 -5.01 -12.02 -6.50
C ALA A 123 -5.44 -10.95 -5.50
N GLY A 124 -5.58 -9.71 -5.99
CA GLY A 124 -6.10 -8.58 -5.23
C GLY A 124 -5.03 -7.59 -4.77
N SER A 125 -5.46 -6.33 -4.65
CA SER A 125 -4.63 -5.21 -4.23
C SER A 125 -4.33 -5.17 -2.73
N SER A 126 -4.75 -6.18 -1.98
CA SER A 126 -4.56 -6.21 -0.52
C SER A 126 -3.10 -6.15 -0.11
N VAL A 127 -2.20 -6.78 -0.84
CA VAL A 127 -0.75 -6.70 -0.59
C VAL A 127 -0.26 -5.24 -0.62
N ILE A 128 -0.82 -4.41 -1.50
CA ILE A 128 -0.44 -3.00 -1.62
C ILE A 128 -0.95 -2.18 -0.44
N TYR A 129 -2.22 -2.29 -0.05
CA TYR A 129 -2.68 -1.50 1.08
C TYR A 129 -2.06 -1.94 2.41
N PHE A 130 -1.71 -3.22 2.58
CA PHE A 130 -0.92 -3.66 3.72
C PHE A 130 0.50 -3.08 3.69
N ALA A 131 1.12 -2.96 2.51
CA ALA A 131 2.40 -2.28 2.38
C ALA A 131 2.29 -0.77 2.70
N LEU A 132 1.26 -0.09 2.22
CA LEU A 132 0.99 1.29 2.60
C LEU A 132 0.73 1.44 4.10
N TRP A 133 0.07 0.48 4.73
CA TRP A 133 -0.13 0.47 6.17
C TRP A 133 1.19 0.35 6.95
N GLY A 134 2.05 -0.61 6.59
CA GLY A 134 3.40 -0.72 7.16
C GLY A 134 4.19 0.57 7.00
N TYR A 135 4.10 1.20 5.83
CA TYR A 135 4.70 2.51 5.56
C TYR A 135 4.17 3.59 6.52
N VAL A 136 2.85 3.72 6.68
CA VAL A 136 2.21 4.74 7.52
C VAL A 136 2.63 4.61 8.98
N ILE A 137 2.68 3.39 9.51
CA ILE A 137 3.07 3.16 10.91
C ILE A 137 4.49 3.66 11.16
N VAL A 138 5.46 3.24 10.34
CA VAL A 138 6.85 3.66 10.50
C VAL A 138 6.99 5.16 10.33
N ASP A 139 6.37 5.72 9.29
CA ASP A 139 6.38 7.15 9.04
C ASP A 139 5.77 7.95 10.20
N TYR A 140 4.71 7.45 10.78
CA TYR A 140 4.08 8.06 11.95
C TYR A 140 5.01 8.04 13.16
N LEU A 141 5.63 6.89 13.48
CA LEU A 141 6.55 6.74 14.61
C LEU A 141 7.80 7.65 14.44
N PHE A 142 8.36 7.73 13.24
CA PHE A 142 9.48 8.63 12.95
C PHE A 142 9.12 10.12 13.17
N ASN A 143 7.90 10.50 12.84
CA ASN A 143 7.48 11.89 13.02
C ASN A 143 7.05 12.21 14.46
N LEU A 144 6.59 11.23 15.23
CA LEU A 144 6.40 11.37 16.67
C LEU A 144 7.71 11.69 17.38
N SER A 145 8.77 10.94 17.05
CA SER A 145 10.09 11.10 17.71
C SER A 145 10.72 12.47 17.45
N LYS A 146 10.33 13.17 16.39
CA LYS A 146 10.92 14.46 15.99
C LYS A 146 10.17 15.69 16.52
N ASN A 147 9.04 15.50 17.19
CA ASN A 147 8.19 16.60 17.69
C ASN A 147 7.87 17.71 16.65
N THR A 148 7.96 17.37 15.35
CA THR A 148 7.88 18.31 14.23
C THR A 148 6.48 18.49 13.66
N ARG A 149 5.47 17.79 14.21
CA ARG A 149 4.11 17.81 13.68
C ARG A 149 3.16 18.63 14.52
N SER A 150 2.23 19.30 13.84
CA SER A 150 1.08 19.88 14.51
C SER A 150 0.24 18.77 15.19
N LYS A 151 -0.39 19.08 16.32
CA LYS A 151 -1.30 18.16 17.04
C LYS A 151 -2.35 17.54 16.11
N ALA A 152 -2.87 18.32 15.14
CA ALA A 152 -3.84 17.84 14.16
C ALA A 152 -3.27 16.71 13.29
N ASN A 153 -2.03 16.80 12.82
CA ASN A 153 -1.43 15.75 12.01
C ASN A 153 -1.15 14.47 12.82
N LEU A 154 -0.86 14.61 14.12
CA LEU A 154 -0.73 13.46 15.02
C LEU A 154 -2.07 12.75 15.22
N ILE A 155 -3.15 13.48 15.41
CA ILE A 155 -4.49 12.91 15.55
C ILE A 155 -4.92 12.21 14.26
N ILE A 156 -4.76 12.85 13.10
CA ILE A 156 -5.11 12.27 11.79
C ILE A 156 -4.30 10.98 11.54
N GLY A 157 -2.99 11.00 11.82
CA GLY A 157 -2.15 9.81 11.69
C GLY A 157 -2.59 8.68 12.62
N GLY A 158 -2.93 8.99 13.87
CA GLY A 158 -3.46 8.01 14.82
C GLY A 158 -4.80 7.41 14.37
N ILE A 159 -5.72 8.24 13.90
CA ILE A 159 -7.01 7.78 13.34
C ILE A 159 -6.78 6.87 12.12
N ALA A 160 -5.88 7.26 11.21
CA ALA A 160 -5.55 6.45 10.05
C ALA A 160 -4.99 5.06 10.44
N ILE A 161 -4.10 5.00 11.42
CA ILE A 161 -3.55 3.73 11.94
C ILE A 161 -4.66 2.85 12.53
N VAL A 162 -5.54 3.42 13.35
CA VAL A 162 -6.67 2.67 13.94
C VAL A 162 -7.63 2.17 12.86
N ALA A 163 -7.97 3.02 11.89
CA ALA A 163 -8.86 2.64 10.78
C ALA A 163 -8.24 1.54 9.91
N LEU A 164 -6.94 1.60 9.66
CA LEU A 164 -6.21 0.55 8.95
C LEU A 164 -6.20 -0.76 9.72
N TYR A 165 -6.02 -0.71 11.04
CA TYR A 165 -6.09 -1.88 11.91
C TYR A 165 -7.48 -2.53 11.85
N ILE A 166 -8.55 -1.74 12.01
CA ILE A 166 -9.92 -2.23 11.91
C ILE A 166 -10.19 -2.82 10.51
N GLY A 167 -9.75 -2.13 9.46
CA GLY A 167 -9.88 -2.62 8.08
C GLY A 167 -9.18 -3.96 7.86
N SER A 168 -7.96 -4.13 8.42
CA SER A 168 -7.24 -5.39 8.34
C SER A 168 -7.92 -6.51 9.12
N CYS A 169 -8.44 -6.24 10.31
CA CYS A 169 -9.20 -7.23 11.08
C CYS A 169 -10.43 -7.71 10.31
N LEU A 170 -11.14 -6.80 9.64
CA LEU A 170 -12.31 -7.14 8.81
C LEU A 170 -11.95 -7.95 7.55
N THR A 171 -10.77 -7.71 6.96
CA THR A 171 -10.33 -8.45 5.77
C THR A 171 -9.71 -9.80 6.07
N LEU A 172 -9.05 -9.94 7.23
CA LEU A 172 -8.37 -11.18 7.61
C LEU A 172 -9.32 -12.22 8.22
N ASN A 173 -10.62 -11.90 8.44
CA ASN A 173 -11.55 -12.74 9.20
C ASN A 173 -10.91 -13.22 10.52
N ILE A 174 -10.20 -12.32 11.22
CA ILE A 174 -9.47 -12.65 12.48
C ILE A 174 -10.40 -13.18 13.58
N VAL A 175 -11.70 -13.10 13.37
CA VAL A 175 -12.72 -13.73 14.23
C VAL A 175 -12.66 -15.27 14.17
N ASP A 176 -12.01 -15.82 13.15
CA ASP A 176 -11.82 -17.27 13.05
C ASP A 176 -10.60 -17.65 13.91
N THR A 177 -10.89 -18.28 15.04
CA THR A 177 -9.95 -18.62 16.14
C THR A 177 -8.81 -19.57 15.75
N ASN A 178 -8.70 -19.97 14.49
CA ASN A 178 -7.69 -20.88 13.97
C ASN A 178 -6.51 -20.16 13.30
N ILE A 179 -5.99 -19.10 13.91
CA ILE A 179 -4.84 -18.31 13.41
C ILE A 179 -3.59 -19.19 13.16
N ILE A 180 -3.49 -20.35 13.83
CA ILE A 180 -2.34 -21.26 13.77
C ILE A 180 -2.46 -22.29 12.61
N ASN A 181 -3.58 -22.30 11.86
CA ASN A 181 -3.71 -23.24 10.75
C ASN A 181 -2.74 -22.85 9.61
N PRO A 182 -1.83 -23.74 9.17
CA PRO A 182 -0.87 -23.47 8.09
C PRO A 182 -1.53 -22.97 6.80
N ILE A 183 -2.75 -23.40 6.52
CA ILE A 183 -3.53 -22.97 5.35
C ILE A 183 -3.87 -21.47 5.46
N HIS A 184 -4.26 -20.99 6.64
CA HIS A 184 -4.53 -19.56 6.87
C HIS A 184 -3.27 -18.70 6.79
N LEU A 185 -2.12 -19.22 7.22
CA LEU A 185 -0.84 -18.53 7.07
C LEU A 185 -0.48 -18.35 5.58
N ILE A 186 -0.70 -19.36 4.75
CA ILE A 186 -0.46 -19.28 3.31
C ILE A 186 -1.43 -18.26 2.67
N TYR A 187 -2.71 -18.29 3.00
CA TYR A 187 -3.71 -17.33 2.49
C TYR A 187 -3.46 -15.89 2.93
N ASN A 188 -2.82 -15.70 4.08
CA ASN A 188 -2.50 -14.38 4.60
C ASN A 188 -1.06 -13.94 4.32
N ALA A 189 -0.24 -14.80 3.72
CA ALA A 189 1.17 -14.50 3.43
C ALA A 189 1.35 -13.17 2.68
N GLY A 190 0.49 -12.91 1.68
CA GLY A 190 0.49 -11.65 0.93
C GLY A 190 0.34 -10.41 1.81
N HIS A 191 -0.51 -10.48 2.81
CA HIS A 191 -0.73 -9.38 3.75
C HIS A 191 0.50 -9.13 4.63
N TYR A 192 1.09 -10.20 5.19
CA TYR A 192 2.30 -10.08 6.01
C TYR A 192 3.51 -9.59 5.20
N PHE A 193 3.73 -10.15 4.01
CA PHE A 193 4.81 -9.71 3.13
C PHE A 193 4.63 -8.24 2.71
N GLY A 194 3.43 -7.86 2.29
CA GLY A 194 3.12 -6.46 1.96
C GLY A 194 3.47 -5.54 3.13
N PHE A 195 2.98 -5.86 4.31
CA PHE A 195 3.22 -5.07 5.51
C PHE A 195 4.72 -4.91 5.85
N ILE A 196 5.49 -6.00 5.81
CA ILE A 196 6.93 -5.98 6.07
C ILE A 196 7.67 -5.14 5.02
N ILE A 197 7.33 -5.29 3.74
CA ILE A 197 7.93 -4.50 2.66
C ILE A 197 7.64 -3.01 2.86
N GLY A 198 6.42 -2.66 3.25
CA GLY A 198 6.05 -1.27 3.57
C GLY A 198 6.88 -0.68 4.71
N ILE A 199 7.12 -1.45 5.77
CA ILE A 199 8.01 -1.08 6.87
C ILE A 199 9.42 -0.79 6.34
N ILE A 200 10.00 -1.72 5.58
CA ILE A 200 11.37 -1.61 5.06
C ILE A 200 11.50 -0.37 4.16
N VAL A 201 10.58 -0.17 3.22
CA VAL A 201 10.59 0.99 2.31
C VAL A 201 10.47 2.30 3.09
N SER A 202 9.59 2.36 4.09
CA SER A 202 9.44 3.55 4.92
C SER A 202 10.70 3.86 5.74
N LEU A 203 11.35 2.84 6.30
CA LEU A 203 12.62 2.99 7.01
C LEU A 203 13.70 3.57 6.09
N ILE A 204 13.87 3.00 4.90
CA ILE A 204 14.86 3.48 3.92
C ILE A 204 14.61 4.96 3.59
N ILE A 205 13.38 5.32 3.22
CA ILE A 205 13.04 6.70 2.86
C ILE A 205 13.29 7.67 4.03
N ASN A 206 12.82 7.33 5.23
CA ASN A 206 12.99 8.21 6.39
C ASN A 206 14.45 8.35 6.82
N LEU A 207 15.26 7.29 6.73
CA LEU A 207 16.69 7.34 7.04
C LEU A 207 17.46 8.16 6.00
N THR A 208 17.15 8.01 4.71
CA THR A 208 17.77 8.81 3.64
C THR A 208 17.49 10.31 3.84
N ILE A 209 16.24 10.68 4.14
CA ILE A 209 15.87 12.07 4.42
C ILE A 209 16.66 12.62 5.63
N LEU A 210 16.88 11.80 6.66
CA LEU A 210 17.65 12.20 7.84
C LEU A 210 19.12 12.46 7.52
N GLN A 211 19.72 11.60 6.69
CA GLN A 211 21.12 11.76 6.28
C GLN A 211 21.32 13.04 5.46
N THR A 212 20.44 13.30 4.48
CA THR A 212 20.53 14.52 3.66
C THR A 212 20.42 15.80 4.48
N LYS A 213 19.57 15.81 5.53
CA LYS A 213 19.44 16.98 6.42
C LYS A 213 20.63 17.20 7.35
N ARG A 214 21.45 16.18 7.63
CA ARG A 214 22.66 16.31 8.46
C ARG A 214 23.86 16.85 7.67
N GLN A 215 23.81 16.75 6.34
CA GLN A 215 24.85 17.21 5.43
C GLN A 215 24.67 18.66 4.97
N GLN A 216 23.54 19.26 5.27
CA GLN A 216 23.21 20.68 5.03
C GLN A 216 23.41 21.53 6.30
#